data_64c59d4f0628e7b6b20c8cf40bb05ad7
#
_entry.id   64c59d4f0628e7b6b20c8cf40bb05ad7
#
_cell.length_a   1.000
_cell.length_b   1.000
_cell.length_c   1.000
_cell.angle_alpha   90.00
_cell.angle_beta   90.00
_cell.angle_gamma   90.00
#
_symmetry.space_group_name_H-M   'P 1'
#
loop_
_entity.id
_entity.type
_entity.pdbx_description
1 polymer ?
#
loop_
_entity_poly.entity_id
_entity_poly.type
_entity_poly.pdbx_seq_one_letter_code
_entity_poly.pdbx_strand_id
1 'polypeptide(L)'
;QRRSIRQYQYPYAAHVLGDVAEVSTSDIEDDDYYQPGDYIGKLGVERSYEKQLRGEKGVQILLRDAHGRIQGSYQEGKFDRCPVPGKDLTLSIDVNLQALGERLMQGKIGSIVAIEPSTGEVLCMVSSPTYDPRMMVGRQRGKNHLALSRNVWKPLLNRSIMGQYPPGSTFKTSQALTYMTEGIITPGTQFPCHH
;
A
#
# COMPACT_ATOMS: atom_id res chain seq x y z
N GLN A 1 -16.76 12.03 17.57
CA GLN A 1 -15.67 11.08 17.32
C GLN A 1 -14.52 11.82 16.61
N ARG A 2 -13.32 11.82 17.19
CA ARG A 2 -12.13 12.35 16.51
C ARG A 2 -11.57 11.24 15.65
N ARG A 3 -11.28 11.53 14.37
CA ARG A 3 -10.75 10.57 13.40
C ARG A 3 -9.37 11.00 12.94
N SER A 4 -8.46 10.07 12.82
CA SER A 4 -7.18 10.29 12.15
C SER A 4 -7.42 10.37 10.64
N ILE A 5 -6.74 11.31 9.99
CA ILE A 5 -6.76 11.46 8.53
C ILE A 5 -5.33 11.22 8.06
N ARG A 6 -5.16 10.33 7.07
CA ARG A 6 -3.85 10.14 6.43
C ARG A 6 -3.48 11.38 5.63
N GLN A 7 -2.19 11.71 5.66
CA GLN A 7 -1.58 12.72 4.81
C GLN A 7 -0.37 12.11 4.14
N TYR A 8 -0.35 12.14 2.83
CA TYR A 8 0.80 11.71 2.05
C TYR A 8 1.62 12.95 1.68
N GLN A 9 2.88 12.96 2.10
CA GLN A 9 3.79 14.08 1.88
C GLN A 9 4.15 14.25 0.41
N TYR A 10 4.32 13.13 -0.30
CA TYR A 10 4.75 13.09 -1.69
C TYR A 10 3.63 12.60 -2.62
N PRO A 11 3.60 13.09 -3.89
CA PRO A 11 2.63 12.63 -4.89
C PRO A 11 3.06 11.32 -5.57
N TYR A 12 3.93 10.54 -4.95
CA TYR A 12 4.55 9.34 -5.50
C TYR A 12 4.20 8.09 -4.68
N ALA A 13 4.54 6.91 -5.25
CA ALA A 13 4.44 5.61 -4.59
C ALA A 13 3.01 5.17 -4.22
N ALA A 14 1.98 5.65 -4.94
CA ALA A 14 0.59 5.32 -4.64
C ALA A 14 0.32 3.81 -4.51
N HIS A 15 0.90 3.01 -5.42
CA HIS A 15 0.71 1.55 -5.40
C HIS A 15 1.49 0.84 -4.29
N VAL A 16 2.59 1.44 -3.81
CA VAL A 16 3.36 0.93 -2.67
C VAL A 16 2.65 1.25 -1.37
N LEU A 17 2.32 2.53 -1.18
CA LEU A 17 1.66 3.02 0.04
C LEU A 17 0.26 2.39 0.18
N GLY A 18 -0.46 2.33 -0.90
CA GLY A 18 -1.86 1.92 -0.89
C GLY A 18 -2.79 3.05 -0.48
N ASP A 19 -3.93 2.69 0.06
CA ASP A 19 -4.92 3.66 0.52
C ASP A 19 -5.70 3.17 1.74
N VAL A 20 -6.30 4.13 2.42
CA VAL A 20 -7.15 3.91 3.60
C VAL A 20 -8.59 4.25 3.25
N ALA A 21 -9.53 3.39 3.62
CA ALA A 21 -10.95 3.61 3.41
C ALA A 21 -11.76 3.32 4.67
N GLU A 22 -13.00 3.76 4.67
CA GLU A 22 -13.96 3.36 5.70
C GLU A 22 -14.16 1.86 5.69
N VAL A 23 -14.26 1.26 6.88
CA VAL A 23 -14.49 -0.18 7.06
C VAL A 23 -15.80 -0.61 6.40
N SER A 24 -15.80 -1.81 5.82
CA SER A 24 -16.98 -2.49 5.33
C SER A 24 -17.55 -3.40 6.42
N THR A 25 -18.75 -3.94 6.20
CA THR A 25 -19.35 -4.91 7.12
C THR A 25 -18.44 -6.12 7.33
N SER A 26 -17.82 -6.63 6.27
CA SER A 26 -16.87 -7.74 6.38
C SER A 26 -15.63 -7.42 7.20
N ASP A 27 -15.07 -6.20 7.09
CA ASP A 27 -13.92 -5.81 7.92
C ASP A 27 -14.27 -5.80 9.41
N ILE A 28 -15.51 -5.45 9.76
CA ILE A 28 -16.00 -5.42 11.14
C ILE A 28 -16.26 -6.84 11.68
N GLU A 29 -16.74 -7.75 10.81
CA GLU A 29 -16.94 -9.16 11.17
C GLU A 29 -15.60 -9.89 11.36
N ASP A 30 -14.57 -9.50 10.63
CA ASP A 30 -13.22 -10.11 10.70
C ASP A 30 -12.38 -9.63 11.89
N ASP A 31 -12.62 -8.45 12.44
CA ASP A 31 -11.84 -7.88 13.55
C ASP A 31 -12.71 -6.95 14.43
N ASP A 32 -12.98 -7.38 15.65
CA ASP A 32 -13.75 -6.66 16.68
C ASP A 32 -13.20 -5.28 17.05
N TYR A 33 -11.97 -4.96 16.63
CA TYR A 33 -11.37 -3.65 16.82
C TYR A 33 -12.15 -2.56 16.09
N TYR A 34 -12.77 -2.89 14.94
CA TYR A 34 -13.41 -1.92 14.08
C TYR A 34 -14.87 -1.69 14.42
N GLN A 35 -15.29 -0.43 14.27
CA GLN A 35 -16.66 0.01 14.42
C GLN A 35 -17.09 0.79 13.17
N PRO A 36 -18.39 0.86 12.86
CA PRO A 36 -18.89 1.66 11.74
C PRO A 36 -18.32 3.08 11.75
N GLY A 37 -17.74 3.49 10.63
CA GLY A 37 -17.10 4.79 10.47
C GLY A 37 -15.62 4.84 10.83
N ASP A 38 -15.01 3.74 11.25
CA ASP A 38 -13.55 3.64 11.33
C ASP A 38 -12.91 3.54 9.94
N TYR A 39 -11.60 3.69 9.89
CA TYR A 39 -10.81 3.56 8.67
C TYR A 39 -9.86 2.37 8.78
N ILE A 40 -9.62 1.70 7.65
CA ILE A 40 -8.73 0.55 7.54
C ILE A 40 -7.89 0.67 6.26
N GLY A 41 -6.64 0.21 6.29
CA GLY A 41 -5.82 0.07 5.10
C GLY A 41 -6.40 -0.98 4.14
N LYS A 42 -6.63 -0.59 2.90
CA LYS A 42 -7.24 -1.45 1.88
C LYS A 42 -6.22 -2.09 0.95
N LEU A 43 -5.14 -1.41 0.67
CA LEU A 43 -4.09 -1.84 -0.27
C LEU A 43 -2.71 -1.48 0.26
N GLY A 44 -1.67 -2.07 -0.35
CA GLY A 44 -0.27 -1.72 -0.14
C GLY A 44 0.20 -1.84 1.30
N VAL A 45 1.12 -0.97 1.67
CA VAL A 45 1.69 -0.89 3.03
C VAL A 45 0.62 -0.61 4.07
N GLU A 46 -0.36 0.25 3.77
CA GLU A 46 -1.46 0.56 4.68
C GLU A 46 -2.24 -0.70 5.08
N ARG A 47 -2.45 -1.64 4.15
CA ARG A 47 -3.10 -2.92 4.45
C ARG A 47 -2.17 -3.90 5.15
N SER A 48 -0.96 -4.05 4.61
CA SER A 48 -0.02 -5.09 5.08
C SER A 48 0.44 -4.84 6.52
N TYR A 49 0.53 -3.58 6.91
CA TYR A 49 0.98 -3.15 8.24
C TYR A 49 -0.12 -2.45 9.05
N GLU A 50 -1.38 -2.71 8.73
CA GLU A 50 -2.53 -2.07 9.39
C GLU A 50 -2.44 -2.16 10.91
N LYS A 51 -2.18 -3.35 11.46
CA LYS A 51 -2.09 -3.57 12.91
C LYS A 51 -1.01 -2.74 13.60
N GLN A 52 0.10 -2.50 12.91
CA GLN A 52 1.18 -1.66 13.40
C GLN A 52 0.86 -0.17 13.30
N LEU A 53 0.18 0.22 12.21
CA LEU A 53 -0.10 1.63 11.89
C LEU A 53 -1.31 2.18 12.63
N ARG A 54 -2.33 1.35 12.94
CA ARG A 54 -3.58 1.81 13.51
C ARG A 54 -3.50 2.24 14.98
N GLY A 55 -2.53 1.69 15.76
CA GLY A 55 -2.42 1.91 17.19
C GLY A 55 -3.58 1.30 17.99
N GLU A 56 -3.82 1.80 19.20
CA GLU A 56 -4.90 1.36 20.07
C GLU A 56 -5.86 2.52 20.36
N LYS A 57 -7.16 2.23 20.31
CA LYS A 57 -8.19 3.23 20.61
C LYS A 57 -8.21 3.57 22.09
N GLY A 58 -8.23 4.84 22.40
CA GLY A 58 -8.56 5.33 23.73
C GLY A 58 -10.07 5.28 23.98
N VAL A 59 -10.44 5.26 25.25
CA VAL A 59 -11.84 5.33 25.71
C VAL A 59 -11.96 6.48 26.68
N GLN A 60 -12.95 7.35 26.48
CA GLN A 60 -13.32 8.39 27.42
C GLN A 60 -14.78 8.23 27.80
N ILE A 61 -15.03 8.11 29.12
CA ILE A 61 -16.37 7.94 29.67
C ILE A 61 -16.89 9.29 30.10
N LEU A 62 -17.94 9.77 29.44
CA LEU A 62 -18.53 11.07 29.65
C LEU A 62 -19.91 10.97 30.27
N LEU A 63 -20.18 11.84 31.25
CA LEU A 63 -21.51 12.06 31.80
C LEU A 63 -22.32 12.95 30.85
N ARG A 64 -23.55 12.57 30.54
CA ARG A 64 -24.47 13.38 29.76
C ARG A 64 -25.77 13.62 30.51
N ASP A 65 -26.34 14.82 30.38
CA ASP A 65 -27.67 15.12 30.89
C ASP A 65 -28.78 14.53 30.00
N ALA A 66 -30.04 14.68 30.44
CA ALA A 66 -31.21 14.22 29.68
C ALA A 66 -31.35 14.86 28.29
N HIS A 67 -30.67 15.97 28.03
CA HIS A 67 -30.65 16.70 26.75
C HIS A 67 -29.40 16.32 25.88
N GLY A 68 -28.59 15.34 26.35
CA GLY A 68 -27.40 14.86 25.62
C GLY A 68 -26.17 15.78 25.75
N ARG A 69 -26.20 16.80 26.60
CA ARG A 69 -25.06 17.71 26.81
C ARG A 69 -24.05 17.06 27.74
N ILE A 70 -22.77 17.21 27.40
CA ILE A 70 -21.65 16.69 28.19
C ILE A 70 -21.51 17.54 29.47
N GLN A 71 -21.59 16.89 30.63
CA GLN A 71 -21.48 17.51 31.95
C GLN A 71 -20.07 17.33 32.56
N GLY A 72 -19.26 16.44 31.99
CA GLY A 72 -17.90 16.16 32.46
C GLY A 72 -17.50 14.70 32.26
N SER A 73 -16.31 14.36 32.76
CA SER A 73 -15.83 12.97 32.77
C SER A 73 -16.43 12.19 33.94
N TYR A 74 -16.77 10.92 33.69
CA TYR A 74 -17.24 10.02 34.74
C TYR A 74 -16.12 9.77 35.76
N GLN A 75 -16.40 9.95 37.04
CA GLN A 75 -15.46 9.79 38.17
C GLN A 75 -14.07 10.44 37.86
N GLU A 76 -14.09 11.68 37.39
CA GLU A 76 -12.88 12.48 37.07
C GLU A 76 -11.95 11.80 36.05
N GLY A 77 -12.47 10.91 35.21
CA GLY A 77 -11.70 10.22 34.19
C GLY A 77 -10.92 8.99 34.68
N LYS A 78 -11.19 8.49 35.89
CA LYS A 78 -10.49 7.33 36.49
C LYS A 78 -10.53 6.08 35.63
N PHE A 79 -11.54 5.93 34.79
CA PHE A 79 -11.72 4.78 33.89
C PHE A 79 -11.42 5.12 32.43
N ASP A 80 -10.92 6.31 32.16
CA ASP A 80 -10.50 6.68 30.83
C ASP A 80 -9.22 5.90 30.45
N ARG A 81 -9.10 5.51 29.20
CA ARG A 81 -7.89 4.91 28.63
C ARG A 81 -7.34 5.82 27.55
N CYS A 82 -6.09 6.21 27.68
CA CYS A 82 -5.43 7.01 26.64
C CYS A 82 -5.25 6.19 25.35
N PRO A 83 -5.42 6.78 24.18
CA PRO A 83 -5.08 6.13 22.92
C PRO A 83 -3.56 5.91 22.84
N VAL A 84 -3.16 4.78 22.25
CA VAL A 84 -1.76 4.49 21.94
C VAL A 84 -1.57 4.72 20.43
N PRO A 85 -0.64 5.61 20.02
CA PRO A 85 -0.37 5.84 18.61
C PRO A 85 0.19 4.58 17.96
N GLY A 86 -0.04 4.43 16.66
CA GLY A 86 0.60 3.39 15.86
C GLY A 86 2.11 3.58 15.78
N LYS A 87 2.79 2.55 15.29
CA LYS A 87 4.24 2.55 15.12
C LYS A 87 4.63 3.15 13.78
N ASP A 88 5.73 3.88 13.77
CA ASP A 88 6.33 4.33 12.52
C ASP A 88 6.93 3.13 11.75
N LEU A 89 6.81 3.18 10.42
CA LEU A 89 7.42 2.20 9.53
C LEU A 89 8.45 2.90 8.65
N THR A 90 9.66 2.33 8.62
CA THR A 90 10.68 2.69 7.64
C THR A 90 10.62 1.69 6.50
N LEU A 91 10.44 2.17 5.28
CA LEU A 91 10.44 1.37 4.07
C LEU A 91 11.81 1.43 3.40
N SER A 92 12.15 0.38 2.65
CA SER A 92 13.35 0.35 1.80
C SER A 92 13.23 1.22 0.54
N ILE A 93 12.06 1.77 0.26
CA ILE A 93 11.81 2.60 -0.92
C ILE A 93 12.61 3.91 -0.84
N ASP A 94 13.48 4.12 -1.82
CA ASP A 94 14.11 5.42 -2.05
C ASP A 94 13.12 6.34 -2.78
N VAL A 95 12.69 7.42 -2.11
CA VAL A 95 11.69 8.34 -2.65
C VAL A 95 12.17 9.07 -3.91
N ASN A 96 13.47 9.32 -4.04
CA ASN A 96 14.03 10.00 -5.21
C ASN A 96 14.08 9.05 -6.41
N LEU A 97 14.46 7.79 -6.18
CA LEU A 97 14.45 6.75 -7.21
C LEU A 97 13.01 6.45 -7.65
N GLN A 98 12.06 6.37 -6.72
CA GLN A 98 10.64 6.21 -7.01
C GLN A 98 10.12 7.36 -7.87
N ALA A 99 10.40 8.61 -7.49
CA ALA A 99 9.99 9.80 -8.24
C ALA A 99 10.61 9.85 -9.63
N LEU A 100 11.88 9.46 -9.77
CA LEU A 100 12.55 9.34 -11.06
C LEU A 100 11.86 8.30 -11.94
N GLY A 101 11.60 7.11 -11.39
CA GLY A 101 10.94 6.03 -12.12
C GLY A 101 9.54 6.42 -12.59
N GLU A 102 8.73 7.05 -11.74
CA GLU A 102 7.39 7.53 -12.12
C GLU A 102 7.45 8.60 -13.23
N ARG A 103 8.43 9.50 -13.16
CA ARG A 103 8.66 10.51 -14.21
C ARG A 103 9.07 9.87 -15.54
N LEU A 104 9.96 8.88 -15.53
CA LEU A 104 10.40 8.16 -16.73
C LEU A 104 9.28 7.35 -17.38
N MET A 105 8.29 6.95 -16.58
CA MET A 105 7.13 6.18 -17.02
C MET A 105 5.94 7.04 -17.47
N GLN A 106 6.05 8.37 -17.42
CA GLN A 106 4.99 9.24 -17.92
C GLN A 106 4.67 8.95 -19.39
N GLY A 107 3.39 8.82 -19.71
CA GLY A 107 2.91 8.50 -21.07
C GLY A 107 3.17 7.04 -21.51
N LYS A 108 3.65 6.17 -20.63
CA LYS A 108 3.91 4.76 -20.92
C LYS A 108 3.03 3.86 -20.05
N ILE A 109 2.83 2.61 -20.48
CA ILE A 109 2.12 1.57 -19.73
C ILE A 109 3.13 0.48 -19.38
N GLY A 110 3.24 0.16 -18.09
CA GLY A 110 4.17 -0.86 -17.62
C GLY A 110 4.60 -0.63 -16.18
N SER A 111 5.77 -1.17 -15.81
CA SER A 111 6.31 -1.06 -14.47
C SER A 111 7.84 -0.99 -14.47
N ILE A 112 8.39 -0.41 -13.39
CA ILE A 112 9.81 -0.47 -13.05
C ILE A 112 9.90 -0.99 -11.62
N VAL A 113 10.73 -2.00 -11.40
CA VAL A 113 11.05 -2.50 -10.06
C VAL A 113 12.57 -2.58 -9.94
N ALA A 114 13.12 -1.98 -8.89
CA ALA A 114 14.53 -2.11 -8.54
C ALA A 114 14.66 -2.79 -7.19
N ILE A 115 15.49 -3.83 -7.15
CA ILE A 115 15.71 -4.64 -5.94
C ILE A 115 17.22 -4.68 -5.71
N GLU A 116 17.63 -4.47 -4.46
CA GLU A 116 19.02 -4.68 -4.03
C GLU A 116 19.28 -6.20 -3.94
N PRO A 117 20.17 -6.77 -4.78
CA PRO A 117 20.33 -8.22 -4.85
C PRO A 117 20.88 -8.86 -3.57
N SER A 118 21.66 -8.13 -2.79
CA SER A 118 22.29 -8.63 -1.58
C SER A 118 21.34 -8.74 -0.39
N THR A 119 20.34 -7.87 -0.31
CA THR A 119 19.40 -7.78 0.82
C THR A 119 17.97 -8.17 0.46
N GLY A 120 17.62 -8.10 -0.83
CA GLY A 120 16.25 -8.28 -1.30
C GLY A 120 15.36 -7.04 -1.10
N GLU A 121 15.92 -5.94 -0.65
CA GLU A 121 15.18 -4.69 -0.43
C GLU A 121 14.66 -4.11 -1.75
N VAL A 122 13.38 -3.74 -1.76
CA VAL A 122 12.77 -3.07 -2.91
C VAL A 122 13.04 -1.58 -2.80
N LEU A 123 13.91 -1.07 -3.67
CA LEU A 123 14.32 0.33 -3.70
C LEU A 123 13.32 1.24 -4.43
N CYS A 124 12.65 0.72 -5.45
CA CYS A 124 11.48 1.37 -6.06
C CYS A 124 10.54 0.34 -6.66
N MET A 125 9.27 0.70 -6.71
CA MET A 125 8.21 -0.09 -7.34
C MET A 125 7.23 0.85 -8.04
N VAL A 126 7.41 1.03 -9.33
CA VAL A 126 6.63 1.94 -10.16
C VAL A 126 5.63 1.15 -10.99
N SER A 127 4.39 1.58 -10.97
CA SER A 127 3.33 1.10 -11.87
C SER A 127 2.79 2.28 -12.66
N SER A 128 2.70 2.18 -13.97
CA SER A 128 2.22 3.27 -14.82
C SER A 128 1.10 2.78 -15.77
N PRO A 129 0.05 3.58 -15.98
CA PRO A 129 -0.24 4.87 -15.33
C PRO A 129 -0.41 4.76 -13.82
N THR A 130 -0.03 5.79 -13.12
CA THR A 130 -0.20 5.92 -11.67
C THR A 130 -1.19 7.05 -11.32
N TYR A 131 -1.37 7.30 -10.07
CA TYR A 131 -2.19 8.40 -9.52
C TYR A 131 -1.48 9.01 -8.31
N ASP A 132 -1.87 10.21 -7.94
CA ASP A 132 -1.38 10.85 -6.73
C ASP A 132 -2.09 10.24 -5.49
N PRO A 133 -1.36 9.66 -4.51
CA PRO A 133 -1.98 9.04 -3.34
C PRO A 133 -2.82 10.04 -2.53
N ARG A 134 -2.53 11.34 -2.62
CA ARG A 134 -3.31 12.40 -1.94
C ARG A 134 -4.74 12.51 -2.47
N MET A 135 -5.03 12.02 -3.69
CA MET A 135 -6.38 11.95 -4.24
C MET A 135 -7.26 10.94 -3.49
N MET A 136 -6.64 9.97 -2.80
CA MET A 136 -7.34 8.90 -2.09
C MET A 136 -7.59 9.20 -0.62
N VAL A 137 -7.57 10.49 -0.23
CA VAL A 137 -7.80 10.94 1.15
C VAL A 137 -8.98 11.90 1.23
N GLY A 138 -9.65 11.91 2.38
CA GLY A 138 -10.70 12.88 2.70
C GLY A 138 -11.99 12.70 1.92
N ARG A 139 -12.79 13.76 1.84
CA ARG A 139 -14.16 13.71 1.29
C ARG A 139 -14.23 13.40 -0.21
N GLN A 140 -13.18 13.74 -0.96
CA GLN A 140 -13.13 13.52 -2.41
C GLN A 140 -12.72 12.11 -2.81
N ARG A 141 -12.27 11.28 -1.85
CA ARG A 141 -11.78 9.93 -2.11
C ARG A 141 -12.73 9.10 -2.98
N GLY A 142 -14.00 9.03 -2.62
CA GLY A 142 -14.98 8.23 -3.35
C GLY A 142 -15.15 8.67 -4.81
N LYS A 143 -15.22 9.98 -5.06
CA LYS A 143 -15.30 10.56 -6.40
C LYS A 143 -14.03 10.25 -7.20
N ASN A 144 -12.88 10.44 -6.60
CA ASN A 144 -11.58 10.20 -7.25
C ASN A 144 -11.39 8.71 -7.56
N HIS A 145 -11.70 7.82 -6.61
CA HIS A 145 -11.66 6.38 -6.83
C HIS A 145 -12.56 5.96 -8.00
N LEU A 146 -13.79 6.47 -8.06
CA LEU A 146 -14.71 6.17 -9.17
C LEU A 146 -14.16 6.66 -10.51
N ALA A 147 -13.56 7.84 -10.56
CA ALA A 147 -12.92 8.37 -11.77
C ALA A 147 -11.73 7.50 -12.21
N LEU A 148 -10.87 7.10 -11.28
CA LEU A 148 -9.72 6.23 -11.54
C LEU A 148 -10.14 4.83 -11.97
N SER A 149 -11.20 4.25 -11.37
CA SER A 149 -11.70 2.91 -11.70
C SER A 149 -12.33 2.84 -13.10
N ARG A 150 -12.95 3.93 -13.56
CA ARG A 150 -13.53 4.04 -14.91
C ARG A 150 -12.52 4.39 -15.99
N ASN A 151 -11.30 4.73 -15.60
CA ASN A 151 -10.26 5.10 -16.55
C ASN A 151 -9.82 3.86 -17.36
N VAL A 152 -9.87 3.97 -18.69
CA VAL A 152 -9.51 2.89 -19.63
C VAL A 152 -8.07 2.38 -19.46
N TRP A 153 -7.17 3.24 -18.99
CA TRP A 153 -5.76 2.92 -18.74
C TRP A 153 -5.52 2.22 -17.39
N LYS A 154 -6.56 2.00 -16.59
CA LYS A 154 -6.55 1.28 -15.30
C LYS A 154 -5.43 1.75 -14.35
N PRO A 155 -5.40 3.02 -13.93
CA PRO A 155 -4.33 3.53 -13.07
C PRO A 155 -4.32 2.91 -11.66
N LEU A 156 -5.42 2.29 -11.21
CA LEU A 156 -5.46 1.56 -9.93
C LEU A 156 -4.79 0.18 -9.99
N LEU A 157 -4.51 -0.34 -11.20
CA LEU A 157 -3.85 -1.65 -11.34
C LEU A 157 -2.36 -1.52 -11.00
N ASN A 158 -1.91 -2.25 -9.97
CA ASN A 158 -0.48 -2.37 -9.68
C ASN A 158 0.18 -3.35 -10.67
N ARG A 159 0.73 -2.81 -11.75
CA ARG A 159 1.35 -3.60 -12.81
C ARG A 159 2.65 -4.26 -12.39
N SER A 160 3.29 -3.77 -11.32
CA SER A 160 4.54 -4.35 -10.83
C SER A 160 4.35 -5.76 -10.27
N ILE A 161 3.16 -6.06 -9.73
CA ILE A 161 2.85 -7.35 -9.11
C ILE A 161 1.67 -8.09 -9.77
N MET A 162 0.81 -7.38 -10.50
CA MET A 162 -0.39 -7.97 -11.12
C MET A 162 -0.31 -7.96 -12.66
N GLY A 163 0.69 -7.31 -13.25
CA GLY A 163 0.88 -7.26 -14.68
C GLY A 163 1.28 -8.62 -15.23
N GLN A 164 0.61 -9.06 -16.31
CA GLN A 164 0.94 -10.29 -17.02
C GLN A 164 1.47 -9.90 -18.41
N TYR A 165 2.75 -10.09 -18.62
CA TYR A 165 3.44 -9.74 -19.86
C TYR A 165 4.25 -10.94 -20.36
N PRO A 166 4.39 -11.11 -21.69
CA PRO A 166 5.35 -12.08 -22.24
C PRO A 166 6.76 -11.74 -21.75
N PRO A 167 7.46 -12.64 -21.05
CA PRO A 167 8.75 -12.33 -20.42
C PRO A 167 9.89 -12.15 -21.46
N GLY A 168 9.71 -12.68 -22.65
CA GLY A 168 10.76 -12.64 -23.67
C GLY A 168 12.08 -13.24 -23.19
N SER A 169 13.25 -12.63 -23.63
CA SER A 169 14.59 -13.13 -23.29
C SER A 169 14.94 -13.12 -21.80
N THR A 170 14.18 -12.39 -20.97
CA THR A 170 14.40 -12.41 -19.50
C THR A 170 14.07 -13.78 -18.90
N PHE A 171 13.23 -14.58 -19.55
CA PHE A 171 12.92 -15.93 -19.11
C PHE A 171 14.11 -16.90 -19.29
N LYS A 172 15.07 -16.59 -20.16
CA LYS A 172 16.26 -17.45 -20.38
C LYS A 172 17.10 -17.65 -19.13
N THR A 173 17.16 -16.67 -18.24
CA THR A 173 17.87 -16.80 -16.96
C THR A 173 17.24 -17.87 -16.07
N SER A 174 15.92 -17.90 -15.96
CA SER A 174 15.20 -18.94 -15.21
C SER A 174 15.39 -20.31 -15.86
N GLN A 175 15.33 -20.39 -17.19
CA GLN A 175 15.61 -21.64 -17.92
C GLN A 175 17.04 -22.13 -17.68
N ALA A 176 18.04 -21.24 -17.73
CA ALA A 176 19.42 -21.59 -17.49
C ALA A 176 19.63 -22.15 -16.08
N LEU A 177 19.05 -21.51 -15.06
CA LEU A 177 19.11 -21.99 -13.69
C LEU A 177 18.46 -23.37 -13.54
N THR A 178 17.29 -23.59 -14.14
CA THR A 178 16.62 -24.89 -14.13
C THR A 178 17.50 -25.95 -14.77
N TYR A 179 18.05 -25.72 -15.97
CA TYR A 179 18.88 -26.69 -16.66
C TYR A 179 20.22 -26.96 -15.93
N MET A 180 20.77 -25.96 -15.24
CA MET A 180 21.93 -26.16 -14.38
C MET A 180 21.58 -27.02 -13.16
N THR A 181 20.42 -26.82 -12.55
CA THR A 181 19.96 -27.61 -11.40
C THR A 181 19.71 -29.07 -11.79
N GLU A 182 19.14 -29.28 -12.99
CA GLU A 182 18.94 -30.62 -13.57
C GLU A 182 20.23 -31.28 -14.13
N GLY A 183 21.36 -30.57 -14.07
CA GLY A 183 22.66 -31.06 -14.58
C GLY A 183 22.74 -31.14 -16.12
N ILE A 184 21.80 -30.54 -16.84
CA ILE A 184 21.76 -30.56 -18.32
C ILE A 184 22.81 -29.64 -18.92
N ILE A 185 23.08 -28.50 -18.28
CA ILE A 185 24.11 -27.54 -18.69
C ILE A 185 24.99 -27.12 -17.51
N THR A 186 26.16 -26.61 -17.84
CA THR A 186 27.10 -25.97 -16.92
C THR A 186 27.43 -24.56 -17.37
N PRO A 187 28.05 -23.71 -16.54
CA PRO A 187 28.49 -22.38 -16.98
C PRO A 187 29.45 -22.40 -18.19
N GLY A 188 30.14 -23.52 -18.45
CA GLY A 188 31.02 -23.69 -19.59
C GLY A 188 30.35 -24.29 -20.84
N THR A 189 29.05 -24.63 -20.78
CA THR A 189 28.35 -25.23 -21.93
C THR A 189 28.22 -24.22 -23.08
N GLN A 190 28.70 -24.61 -24.25
CA GLN A 190 28.63 -23.79 -25.45
C GLN A 190 27.61 -24.35 -26.44
N PHE A 191 26.82 -23.49 -27.02
CA PHE A 191 25.87 -23.81 -28.08
C PHE A 191 26.35 -23.18 -29.39
N PRO A 192 26.61 -23.98 -30.42
CA PRO A 192 26.95 -23.42 -31.72
C PRO A 192 25.75 -22.67 -32.31
N CYS A 193 25.93 -21.45 -32.72
CA CYS A 193 24.93 -20.65 -33.40
C CYS A 193 25.39 -20.50 -34.88
N HIS A 194 24.65 -21.13 -35.77
CA HIS A 194 24.86 -20.97 -37.21
C HIS A 194 23.84 -19.97 -37.71
N HIS A 195 24.33 -18.84 -38.25
CA HIS A 195 23.52 -17.83 -38.92
C HIS A 195 23.28 -18.21 -40.37
#